data_32d28d5bb4f0ce44c0355898022916e0
#
_entry.id   32d28d5bb4f0ce44c0355898022916e0
#
_cell.length_a   1.000
_cell.length_b   1.000
_cell.length_c   1.000
_cell.angle_alpha   90.00
_cell.angle_beta   90.00
_cell.angle_gamma   90.00
#
_symmetry.space_group_name_H-M   'P 1'
#
loop_
_entity.id
_entity.type
_entity.pdbx_description
1 polymer ?
#
loop_
_entity_poly.entity_id
_entity_poly.type
_entity_poly.pdbx_seq_one_letter_code
_entity_poly.pdbx_strand_id
1 'polypeptide(L)'
;LLTIAEFLNKKYGENTVSIRFEDVMYNMRDKILNFPFIIDNAVKAMEELGIEPVIIPVRGGVDGAEITFKGLPCPNLFTGGDNCHTIYEYTCIQSMEKSYELLVKLCESCLDVRKDADCS
;
A
#
# COMPACT_ATOMS: atom_id res chain seq x y z
N LEU A 1 -11.94 -16.18 17.97
CA LEU A 1 -11.05 -17.35 17.90
C LEU A 1 -10.77 -17.94 19.29
N LEU A 2 -10.37 -17.13 20.30
CA LEU A 2 -10.10 -17.63 21.66
C LEU A 2 -11.31 -18.37 22.26
N THR A 3 -12.50 -17.80 22.16
CA THR A 3 -13.76 -18.44 22.60
C THR A 3 -14.01 -19.80 21.94
N ILE A 4 -13.64 -19.93 20.66
CA ILE A 4 -13.75 -21.21 19.94
C ILE A 4 -12.74 -22.22 20.48
N ALA A 5 -11.51 -21.79 20.72
CA ALA A 5 -10.48 -22.65 21.31
C ALA A 5 -10.89 -23.15 22.71
N GLU A 6 -11.43 -22.27 23.55
CA GLU A 6 -11.96 -22.62 24.87
C GLU A 6 -13.09 -23.64 24.80
N PHE A 7 -14.02 -23.44 23.87
CA PHE A 7 -15.12 -24.41 23.64
C PHE A 7 -14.59 -25.77 23.20
N LEU A 8 -13.62 -25.78 22.26
CA LEU A 8 -13.03 -27.03 21.77
C LEU A 8 -12.24 -27.74 22.86
N ASN A 9 -11.50 -27.00 23.67
CA ASN A 9 -10.75 -27.57 24.80
C ASN A 9 -11.67 -28.16 25.87
N LYS A 10 -12.81 -27.53 26.16
CA LYS A 10 -13.83 -28.09 27.05
C LYS A 10 -14.44 -29.37 26.50
N LYS A 11 -14.64 -29.44 25.18
CA LYS A 11 -15.31 -30.59 24.56
C LYS A 11 -14.40 -31.79 24.34
N TYR A 12 -13.15 -31.53 23.96
CA TYR A 12 -12.23 -32.60 23.52
C TYR A 12 -11.02 -32.84 24.45
N GLY A 13 -10.92 -32.07 25.53
CA GLY A 13 -9.84 -32.13 26.50
C GLY A 13 -8.93 -30.91 26.47
N GLU A 14 -8.32 -30.63 27.63
CA GLU A 14 -7.40 -29.47 27.77
C GLU A 14 -6.23 -29.58 26.80
N ASN A 15 -5.82 -28.40 26.24
CA ASN A 15 -4.73 -28.28 25.28
C ASN A 15 -4.92 -28.99 23.93
N THR A 16 -6.17 -29.38 23.58
CA THR A 16 -6.49 -29.89 22.25
C THR A 16 -6.23 -28.83 21.17
N VAL A 17 -6.52 -27.55 21.49
CA VAL A 17 -6.29 -26.39 20.60
C VAL A 17 -5.53 -25.33 21.38
N SER A 18 -4.40 -24.88 20.82
CA SER A 18 -3.69 -23.69 21.27
C SER A 18 -3.67 -22.65 20.17
N ILE A 19 -3.86 -21.37 20.53
CA ILE A 19 -3.80 -20.25 19.57
C ILE A 19 -2.69 -19.30 20.00
N ARG A 20 -1.77 -19.04 19.07
CA ARG A 20 -0.77 -17.99 19.19
C ARG A 20 -1.09 -16.90 18.18
N PHE A 21 -1.12 -15.65 18.61
CA PHE A 21 -1.24 -14.49 17.73
C PHE A 21 0.13 -13.87 17.56
N GLU A 22 0.44 -13.51 16.33
CA GLU A 22 1.63 -12.77 15.97
C GLU A 22 1.26 -11.72 14.94
N ASP A 23 1.53 -10.45 15.26
CA ASP A 23 1.30 -9.35 14.34
C ASP A 23 2.47 -9.28 13.36
N VAL A 24 2.21 -9.61 12.10
CA VAL A 24 3.21 -9.63 11.03
C VAL A 24 3.19 -8.38 10.16
N MET A 25 2.06 -7.66 10.13
CA MET A 25 1.92 -6.45 9.34
C MET A 25 1.07 -5.40 10.04
N TYR A 26 1.48 -4.14 9.87
CA TYR A 26 0.81 -2.99 10.47
C TYR A 26 0.30 -2.06 9.39
N ASN A 27 -0.79 -1.34 9.70
CA ASN A 27 -1.31 -0.30 8.80
C ASN A 27 -0.32 0.88 8.74
N MET A 28 0.18 1.19 7.57
CA MET A 28 1.14 2.27 7.36
C MET A 28 0.52 3.68 7.36
N ARG A 29 -0.81 3.79 7.37
CA ARG A 29 -1.54 5.06 7.24
C ARG A 29 -1.01 6.14 8.18
N ASP A 30 -0.89 5.82 9.48
CA ASP A 30 -0.47 6.82 10.49
C ASP A 30 0.99 7.26 10.32
N LYS A 31 1.81 6.43 9.71
CA LYS A 31 3.19 6.79 9.35
C LYS A 31 3.22 7.69 8.11
N ILE A 32 2.43 7.36 7.08
CA ILE A 32 2.34 8.13 5.84
C ILE A 32 1.75 9.53 6.09
N LEU A 33 0.77 9.67 6.98
CA LEU A 33 0.16 10.96 7.32
C LEU A 33 1.15 12.01 7.87
N ASN A 34 2.30 11.59 8.37
CA ASN A 34 3.38 12.52 8.76
C ASN A 34 4.13 13.12 7.56
N PHE A 35 3.87 12.62 6.35
CA PHE A 35 4.53 13.03 5.11
C PHE A 35 3.49 13.30 4.00
N PRO A 36 2.55 14.27 4.22
CA PRO A 36 1.42 14.49 3.31
C PRO A 36 1.88 14.84 1.89
N PHE A 37 3.02 15.50 1.74
CA PHE A 37 3.58 15.89 0.44
C PHE A 37 3.77 14.71 -0.53
N ILE A 38 3.97 13.49 -0.03
CA ILE A 38 4.13 12.29 -0.89
C ILE A 38 2.80 11.96 -1.59
N ILE A 39 1.71 12.03 -0.84
CA ILE A 39 0.36 11.81 -1.37
C ILE A 39 -0.05 12.97 -2.27
N ASP A 40 0.19 14.21 -1.85
CA ASP A 40 -0.17 15.41 -2.61
C ASP A 40 0.54 15.43 -3.97
N ASN A 41 1.83 15.07 -4.02
CA ASN A 41 2.57 14.94 -5.27
C ASN A 41 2.00 13.86 -6.18
N ALA A 42 1.61 12.71 -5.62
CA ALA A 42 1.00 11.64 -6.41
C ALA A 42 -0.36 12.05 -6.96
N VAL A 43 -1.20 12.69 -6.15
CA VAL A 43 -2.50 13.23 -6.55
C VAL A 43 -2.33 14.25 -7.68
N LYS A 44 -1.45 15.23 -7.49
CA LYS A 44 -1.16 16.25 -8.50
C LYS A 44 -0.68 15.65 -9.82
N ALA A 45 0.24 14.71 -9.77
CA ALA A 45 0.74 14.03 -10.98
C ALA A 45 -0.36 13.24 -11.70
N MET A 46 -1.28 12.60 -10.96
CA MET A 46 -2.44 11.93 -11.54
C MET A 46 -3.38 12.93 -12.24
N GLU A 47 -3.72 14.03 -11.58
CA GLU A 47 -4.59 15.08 -12.14
C GLU A 47 -4.00 15.68 -13.42
N GLU A 48 -2.69 15.96 -13.46
CA GLU A 48 -2.00 16.47 -14.65
C GLU A 48 -2.03 15.47 -15.84
N LEU A 49 -2.13 14.16 -15.56
CA LEU A 49 -2.28 13.10 -16.55
C LEU A 49 -3.75 12.78 -16.89
N GLY A 50 -4.70 13.54 -16.33
CA GLY A 50 -6.13 13.29 -16.50
C GLY A 50 -6.62 12.00 -15.84
N ILE A 51 -5.93 11.55 -14.79
CA ILE A 51 -6.29 10.38 -13.98
C ILE A 51 -7.00 10.87 -12.73
N GLU A 52 -8.21 10.39 -12.47
CA GLU A 52 -8.93 10.69 -11.23
C GLU A 52 -8.29 9.96 -10.04
N PRO A 53 -7.73 10.68 -9.05
CA PRO A 53 -7.10 10.02 -7.91
C PRO A 53 -8.16 9.48 -6.95
N VAL A 54 -8.08 8.19 -6.63
CA VAL A 54 -8.96 7.53 -5.65
C VAL A 54 -8.10 6.88 -4.57
N ILE A 55 -8.21 7.40 -3.35
CA ILE A 55 -7.48 6.85 -2.20
C ILE A 55 -8.35 5.79 -1.52
N ILE A 56 -7.90 4.55 -1.58
CA ILE A 56 -8.62 3.40 -1.01
C ILE A 56 -7.74 2.65 -0.02
N PRO A 57 -8.33 2.01 1.00
CA PRO A 57 -7.59 1.11 1.86
C PRO A 57 -7.22 -0.17 1.08
N VAL A 58 -5.97 -0.61 1.23
CA VAL A 58 -5.53 -1.89 0.68
C VAL A 58 -5.90 -3.03 1.64
N ARG A 59 -6.50 -4.08 1.12
CA ARG A 59 -6.76 -5.31 1.86
C ARG A 59 -5.52 -6.19 1.81
N GLY A 60 -5.00 -6.56 2.96
CA GLY A 60 -3.84 -7.45 3.08
C GLY A 60 -2.53 -6.70 3.24
N GLY A 61 -1.45 -7.46 3.27
CA GLY A 61 -0.10 -6.93 3.41
C GLY A 61 0.47 -6.45 2.09
N VAL A 62 1.28 -5.41 2.16
CA VAL A 62 2.01 -4.83 1.04
C VAL A 62 3.44 -4.50 1.47
N ASP A 63 4.40 -4.69 0.57
CA ASP A 63 5.82 -4.44 0.84
C ASP A 63 6.09 -2.99 1.24
N GLY A 64 5.31 -2.05 0.70
CA GLY A 64 5.38 -0.64 1.07
C GLY A 64 5.14 -0.38 2.56
N ALA A 65 4.33 -1.20 3.23
CA ALA A 65 4.12 -1.10 4.66
C ALA A 65 5.40 -1.45 5.43
N GLU A 66 6.08 -2.55 5.09
CA GLU A 66 7.34 -2.92 5.71
C GLU A 66 8.42 -1.86 5.54
N ILE A 67 8.55 -1.32 4.33
CA ILE A 67 9.50 -0.24 4.01
C ILE A 67 9.18 1.00 4.85
N THR A 68 7.90 1.34 4.95
CA THR A 68 7.44 2.50 5.74
C THR A 68 7.79 2.34 7.22
N PHE A 69 7.62 1.15 7.81
CA PHE A 69 8.00 0.89 9.19
C PHE A 69 9.51 0.84 9.43
N LYS A 70 10.31 0.61 8.37
CA LYS A 70 11.78 0.75 8.38
C LYS A 70 12.26 2.20 8.24
N GLY A 71 11.33 3.17 8.11
CA GLY A 71 11.63 4.60 8.14
C GLY A 71 11.53 5.31 6.78
N LEU A 72 11.20 4.62 5.70
CA LEU A 72 10.98 5.22 4.38
C LEU A 72 9.50 5.17 4.02
N PRO A 73 8.75 6.28 4.11
CA PRO A 73 7.34 6.33 3.74
C PRO A 73 7.12 5.90 2.30
N CYS A 74 6.37 4.82 2.10
CA CYS A 74 6.22 4.17 0.80
C CYS A 74 4.73 3.81 0.54
N PRO A 75 3.89 4.80 0.13
CA PRO A 75 2.53 4.52 -0.28
C PRO A 75 2.49 3.76 -1.60
N ASN A 76 1.42 3.00 -1.82
CA ASN A 76 1.25 2.24 -3.05
C ASN A 76 0.55 3.08 -4.11
N LEU A 77 0.94 2.86 -5.36
CA LEU A 77 0.28 3.37 -6.55
C LEU A 77 -0.49 2.23 -7.25
N PHE A 78 -1.40 2.59 -8.14
CA PHE A 78 -2.07 1.60 -8.99
C PHE A 78 -1.10 1.01 -10.03
N THR A 79 -1.35 -0.23 -10.44
CA THR A 79 -0.57 -0.94 -11.46
C THR A 79 -1.39 -1.25 -12.72
N GLY A 80 -2.70 -1.09 -12.64
CA GLY A 80 -3.64 -1.47 -13.69
C GLY A 80 -4.04 -2.94 -13.68
N GLY A 81 -3.58 -3.71 -12.68
CA GLY A 81 -4.00 -5.09 -12.46
C GLY A 81 -5.29 -5.19 -11.68
N ASP A 82 -6.06 -6.21 -11.94
CA ASP A 82 -7.31 -6.52 -11.25
C ASP A 82 -7.43 -8.01 -10.97
N ASN A 83 -8.35 -8.40 -10.08
CA ASN A 83 -8.56 -9.78 -9.63
C ASN A 83 -7.28 -10.47 -9.12
N CYS A 84 -6.40 -9.74 -8.44
CA CYS A 84 -5.14 -10.23 -7.91
C CYS A 84 -5.31 -11.52 -7.09
N HIS A 85 -4.35 -12.45 -7.23
CA HIS A 85 -4.34 -13.75 -6.56
C HIS A 85 -5.45 -14.73 -7.00
N THR A 86 -6.01 -14.55 -8.17
CA THR A 86 -6.99 -15.49 -8.75
C THR A 86 -6.57 -15.98 -10.13
N ILE A 87 -7.21 -17.06 -10.62
CA ILE A 87 -7.01 -17.53 -12.00
C ILE A 87 -7.58 -16.55 -13.05
N TYR A 88 -8.29 -15.53 -12.61
CA TYR A 88 -8.87 -14.47 -13.46
C TYR A 88 -8.10 -13.16 -13.34
N GLU A 89 -6.89 -13.20 -12.78
CA GLU A 89 -6.02 -12.03 -12.70
C GLU A 89 -5.66 -11.53 -14.09
N TYR A 90 -5.79 -10.24 -14.30
CA TYR A 90 -5.46 -9.61 -15.57
C TYR A 90 -4.92 -8.21 -15.38
N THR A 91 -4.28 -7.70 -16.42
CA THR A 91 -3.83 -6.31 -16.48
C THR A 91 -4.26 -5.71 -17.83
N CYS A 92 -4.80 -4.50 -17.76
CA CYS A 92 -5.14 -3.74 -18.95
C CYS A 92 -3.91 -2.97 -19.44
N ILE A 93 -3.58 -3.09 -20.74
CA ILE A 93 -2.42 -2.42 -21.35
C ILE A 93 -2.49 -0.90 -21.15
N GLN A 94 -3.66 -0.31 -21.37
CA GLN A 94 -3.87 1.14 -21.21
C GLN A 94 -3.66 1.60 -19.76
N SER A 95 -4.04 0.77 -18.78
CA SER A 95 -3.80 1.07 -17.38
C SER A 95 -2.32 0.92 -17.00
N MET A 96 -1.60 -0.03 -17.61
CA MET A 96 -0.14 -0.15 -17.46
C MET A 96 0.57 1.08 -18.03
N GLU A 97 0.17 1.55 -19.21
CA GLU A 97 0.70 2.76 -19.83
C GLU A 97 0.50 3.98 -18.92
N LYS A 98 -0.70 4.14 -18.35
CA LYS A 98 -0.99 5.20 -17.37
C LYS A 98 -0.16 5.10 -16.10
N SER A 99 0.05 3.90 -15.59
CA SER A 99 0.92 3.66 -14.43
C SER A 99 2.38 4.06 -14.75
N TYR A 100 2.86 3.71 -15.93
CA TYR A 100 4.19 4.09 -16.40
C TYR A 100 4.33 5.62 -16.53
N GLU A 101 3.36 6.29 -17.19
CA GLU A 101 3.35 7.76 -17.35
C GLU A 101 3.38 8.44 -15.96
N LEU A 102 2.61 7.94 -15.00
CA LEU A 102 2.60 8.45 -13.62
C LEU A 102 3.96 8.32 -12.95
N LEU A 103 4.63 7.18 -13.07
CA LEU A 103 5.95 6.96 -12.47
C LEU A 103 7.00 7.91 -13.06
N VAL A 104 7.00 8.10 -14.39
CA VAL A 104 7.90 9.05 -15.05
C VAL A 104 7.64 10.47 -14.54
N LYS A 105 6.37 10.88 -14.48
CA LYS A 105 5.97 12.20 -13.99
C LYS A 105 6.39 12.46 -12.54
N LEU A 106 6.26 11.46 -11.67
CA LEU A 106 6.72 11.55 -10.28
C LEU A 106 8.25 11.70 -10.19
N CYS A 107 8.99 10.95 -11.00
CA CYS A 107 10.46 11.09 -11.04
C CYS A 107 10.89 12.50 -11.51
N GLU A 108 10.22 13.05 -12.52
CA GLU A 108 10.49 14.42 -13.01
C GLU A 108 10.21 15.45 -11.91
N SER A 109 9.08 15.35 -11.21
CA SER A 109 8.73 16.28 -10.12
C SER A 109 9.74 16.26 -8.98
N CYS A 110 10.34 15.11 -8.68
CA CYS A 110 11.41 15.01 -7.67
C CYS A 110 12.71 15.69 -8.11
N LEU A 111 12.99 15.76 -9.41
CA LEU A 111 14.18 16.45 -9.95
C LEU A 111 14.03 17.97 -9.88
N ASP A 112 12.83 18.49 -10.06
CA ASP A 112 12.57 19.93 -10.00
C ASP A 112 12.70 20.46 -8.56
N VAL A 113 12.24 19.72 -7.56
CA VAL A 113 12.42 20.05 -6.13
C VAL A 113 13.91 20.19 -5.76
N ARG A 114 14.80 19.38 -6.35
CA ARG A 114 16.24 19.48 -6.11
C ARG A 114 16.86 20.75 -6.69
N LYS A 115 16.41 21.20 -7.85
CA LYS A 115 16.93 22.44 -8.47
C LYS A 115 16.62 23.67 -7.62
N ASP A 116 15.43 23.71 -7.00
CA ASP A 116 15.01 24.82 -6.15
C ASP A 116 15.78 24.83 -4.79
N ALA A 117 16.18 23.66 -4.30
CA ALA A 117 16.96 23.52 -3.06
C ALA A 117 18.45 23.91 -3.23
N ASP A 118 19.03 23.71 -4.42
CA ASP A 118 20.42 24.06 -4.71
C ASP A 118 20.60 25.57 -5.06
N CYS A 119 19.49 26.31 -5.23
CA CYS A 119 19.50 27.75 -5.50
C CYS A 119 19.26 28.63 -4.24
N SER A 120 19.15 28.04 -3.07
CA SER A 120 18.90 28.70 -1.78
C SER A 120 20.11 28.63 -0.87
#